data_c8001a61e3d750f9e459bdd9e36934ff
#
_entry.id   c8001a61e3d750f9e459bdd9e36934ff
#
_cell.length_a   1.000
_cell.length_b   1.000
_cell.length_c   1.000
_cell.angle_alpha   90.00
_cell.angle_beta   90.00
_cell.angle_gamma   90.00
#
_symmetry.space_group_name_H-M   'P 1'
#
loop_
_entity.id
_entity.type
_entity.pdbx_description
1 polymer ?
#
loop_
_entity_poly.entity_id
_entity_poly.type
_entity_poly.pdbx_seq_one_letter_code
_entity_poly.pdbx_strand_id
1 'polypeptide(L)'
;MSDPANPTFVSQVAVPGQILGNAEHEQTYLMNPRAGNRTSWMGARNPIFLPKSLEAGGKIGFGAMGGLGFYAFDLSNPARPKMLGNVNTPPSYAGTEFDNADVSQYERTGYVFTNGYPMNRDCYEPYKDIFVVDARDPARLKVAAKLPRPEIPPGAPFTSFCQRGGNFGPKRANAIGQPGGWRQGIVPYSFYNAGVQIYDVKNPAQPTIAGYFIPPLADETQLPSYTLGKGVFAIYTEYDRNIIWAFTEDGAYALSTPLLGEPVLGAPAKPWPRR
;
A
#
# COMPACT_ATOMS: atom_id res chain seq x y z
N MET A 1 12.78 11.87 -17.01
CA MET A 1 13.94 12.77 -16.88
C MET A 1 14.72 12.74 -18.18
N SER A 2 14.84 13.88 -18.85
CA SER A 2 15.56 14.00 -20.11
C SER A 2 17.08 13.92 -19.92
N ASP A 3 17.58 14.40 -18.79
CA ASP A 3 18.97 14.31 -18.37
C ASP A 3 19.06 13.90 -16.90
N PRO A 4 19.34 12.62 -16.60
CA PRO A 4 19.43 12.14 -15.22
C PRO A 4 20.64 12.68 -14.45
N ALA A 5 21.66 13.20 -15.15
CA ALA A 5 22.84 13.80 -14.50
C ALA A 5 22.56 15.23 -14.01
N ASN A 6 21.57 15.90 -14.58
CA ASN A 6 21.19 17.28 -14.25
C ASN A 6 19.67 17.37 -13.99
N PRO A 7 19.16 16.82 -12.91
CA PRO A 7 17.73 16.87 -12.58
C PRO A 7 17.33 18.33 -12.29
N THR A 8 16.19 18.73 -12.85
CA THR A 8 15.62 20.07 -12.57
C THR A 8 14.38 19.93 -11.71
N PHE A 9 14.20 20.86 -10.76
CA PHE A 9 12.99 20.96 -9.98
C PHE A 9 11.82 21.37 -10.90
N VAL A 10 10.72 20.61 -10.85
CA VAL A 10 9.53 20.89 -11.67
C VAL A 10 8.42 21.52 -10.83
N SER A 11 8.05 20.88 -9.72
CA SER A 11 7.00 21.37 -8.85
C SER A 11 7.00 20.67 -7.51
N GLN A 12 6.25 21.22 -6.58
CA GLN A 12 5.94 20.62 -5.29
C GLN A 12 4.42 20.60 -5.12
N VAL A 13 3.89 19.53 -4.53
CA VAL A 13 2.53 19.46 -4.06
C VAL A 13 2.52 19.24 -2.55
N ALA A 14 1.66 19.96 -1.87
CA ALA A 14 1.39 19.78 -0.44
C ALA A 14 -0.12 19.70 -0.22
N VAL A 15 -0.51 18.95 0.80
CA VAL A 15 -1.92 18.90 1.24
C VAL A 15 -2.12 19.80 2.46
N PRO A 16 -3.37 20.18 2.80
CA PRO A 16 -3.66 20.95 4.00
C PRO A 16 -3.01 20.34 5.24
N GLY A 17 -2.39 21.18 6.06
CA GLY A 17 -1.63 20.76 7.23
C GLY A 17 -0.15 20.46 7.02
N GLN A 18 0.34 20.43 5.78
CA GLN A 18 1.78 20.23 5.52
C GLN A 18 2.59 21.54 5.39
N ILE A 19 1.92 22.67 5.19
CA ILE A 19 2.60 23.96 4.98
C ILE A 19 2.84 24.63 6.33
N LEU A 20 4.11 24.76 6.70
CA LEU A 20 4.53 25.41 7.94
C LEU A 20 4.03 26.87 8.00
N GLY A 21 3.58 27.28 9.18
CA GLY A 21 3.18 28.66 9.46
C GLY A 21 1.78 29.06 8.98
N ASN A 22 0.96 28.12 8.45
CA ASN A 22 -0.45 28.39 8.24
C ASN A 22 -1.32 27.80 9.37
N ALA A 23 -2.53 28.34 9.54
CA ALA A 23 -3.46 27.91 10.58
C ALA A 23 -3.83 26.41 10.48
N GLU A 24 -3.89 25.86 9.27
CA GLU A 24 -4.17 24.44 9.03
C GLU A 24 -3.02 23.55 9.53
N HIS A 25 -1.77 24.00 9.39
CA HIS A 25 -0.61 23.32 9.96
C HIS A 25 -0.70 23.30 11.48
N GLU A 26 -0.96 24.44 12.10
CA GLU A 26 -1.09 24.54 13.56
C GLU A 26 -2.23 23.65 14.08
N GLN A 27 -3.41 23.69 13.46
CA GLN A 27 -4.51 22.82 13.82
C GLN A 27 -4.19 21.34 13.65
N THR A 28 -3.50 20.98 12.57
CA THR A 28 -3.19 19.58 12.26
C THR A 28 -2.10 19.02 13.15
N TYR A 29 -1.05 19.79 13.42
CA TYR A 29 0.14 19.31 14.14
C TYR A 29 0.14 19.66 15.63
N LEU A 30 -0.39 20.82 16.00
CA LEU A 30 -0.37 21.29 17.41
C LEU A 30 -1.61 20.87 18.18
N MET A 31 -2.77 20.91 17.53
CA MET A 31 -4.05 20.59 18.16
C MET A 31 -4.51 19.15 17.95
N ASN A 32 -3.89 18.41 17.07
CA ASN A 32 -4.22 17.02 16.84
C ASN A 32 -3.51 16.14 17.89
N PRO A 33 -4.23 15.27 18.62
CA PRO A 33 -3.63 14.31 19.56
C PRO A 33 -2.54 13.44 18.93
N ARG A 34 -2.58 13.26 17.60
CA ARG A 34 -1.56 12.54 16.84
C ARG A 34 -0.24 13.30 16.72
N ALA A 35 -0.26 14.63 16.71
CA ALA A 35 0.95 15.43 16.58
C ALA A 35 1.90 15.28 17.78
N GLY A 36 1.35 15.04 18.96
CA GLY A 36 2.11 14.68 20.17
C GLY A 36 2.60 13.24 20.20
N ASN A 37 2.05 12.37 19.36
CA ASN A 37 2.45 10.97 19.27
C ASN A 37 3.41 10.79 18.09
N ARG A 38 4.70 10.68 18.37
CA ARG A 38 5.77 10.46 17.37
C ARG A 38 5.62 9.17 16.56
N THR A 39 4.65 8.31 16.88
CA THR A 39 4.34 7.08 16.14
C THR A 39 3.38 7.31 14.98
N SER A 40 2.71 8.46 14.89
CA SER A 40 1.86 8.81 13.75
C SER A 40 2.67 9.50 12.66
N TRP A 41 2.57 8.99 11.45
CA TRP A 41 3.17 9.62 10.29
C TRP A 41 2.21 10.63 9.67
N MET A 42 2.69 11.86 9.47
CA MET A 42 1.91 12.97 8.91
C MET A 42 2.59 13.43 7.61
N GLY A 43 2.13 12.89 6.49
CA GLY A 43 2.67 13.22 5.17
C GLY A 43 2.88 12.00 4.28
N ALA A 44 3.36 12.24 3.06
CA ALA A 44 3.60 11.18 2.08
C ALA A 44 4.77 10.28 2.50
N ARG A 45 4.53 8.97 2.52
CA ARG A 45 5.58 7.95 2.66
C ARG A 45 5.90 7.27 1.34
N ASN A 46 4.97 7.31 0.43
CA ASN A 46 5.06 6.71 -0.89
C ASN A 46 4.74 7.77 -1.94
N PRO A 47 5.15 7.57 -3.19
CA PRO A 47 4.84 8.50 -4.26
C PRO A 47 3.33 8.57 -4.54
N ILE A 48 2.92 9.56 -5.32
CA ILE A 48 1.59 9.60 -5.94
C ILE A 48 1.60 8.55 -7.05
N PHE A 49 0.66 7.60 -6.97
CA PHE A 49 0.52 6.52 -7.93
C PHE A 49 -0.46 6.90 -9.03
N LEU A 50 -0.06 6.70 -10.28
CA LEU A 50 -0.92 6.92 -11.44
C LEU A 50 -1.42 5.57 -11.97
N PRO A 51 -2.74 5.38 -12.13
CA PRO A 51 -3.29 4.18 -12.79
C PRO A 51 -2.77 4.02 -14.22
N LYS A 52 -2.52 5.14 -14.87
CA LYS A 52 -1.97 5.24 -16.21
C LYS A 52 -0.84 6.26 -16.21
N SER A 53 0.30 5.92 -16.81
CA SER A 53 1.44 6.84 -16.85
C SER A 53 1.13 8.15 -17.59
N LEU A 54 1.87 9.21 -17.28
CA LEU A 54 1.70 10.51 -17.96
C LEU A 54 1.97 10.39 -19.46
N GLU A 55 2.98 9.62 -19.85
CA GLU A 55 3.33 9.35 -21.26
C GLU A 55 2.20 8.64 -22.01
N ALA A 56 1.47 7.76 -21.29
CA ALA A 56 0.29 7.08 -21.83
C ALA A 56 -1.00 7.95 -21.74
N GLY A 57 -0.89 9.21 -21.32
CA GLY A 57 -2.00 10.16 -21.20
C GLY A 57 -2.76 10.06 -19.87
N GLY A 58 -2.15 9.50 -18.83
CA GLY A 58 -2.69 9.54 -17.46
C GLY A 58 -2.72 10.99 -16.94
N LYS A 59 -3.75 11.29 -16.15
CA LYS A 59 -3.96 12.65 -15.61
C LYS A 59 -4.24 12.64 -14.11
N ILE A 60 -4.76 11.54 -13.59
CA ILE A 60 -5.15 11.41 -12.20
C ILE A 60 -4.13 10.56 -11.47
N GLY A 61 -3.72 11.04 -10.30
CA GLY A 61 -2.87 10.30 -9.38
C GLY A 61 -3.48 10.24 -7.98
N PHE A 62 -3.09 9.22 -7.22
CA PHE A 62 -3.57 8.98 -5.87
C PHE A 62 -2.41 8.88 -4.89
N GLY A 63 -2.53 9.55 -3.75
CA GLY A 63 -1.47 9.61 -2.73
C GLY A 63 -1.99 9.42 -1.32
N ALA A 64 -1.30 8.58 -0.56
CA ALA A 64 -1.54 8.38 0.87
C ALA A 64 -0.66 9.33 1.67
N MET A 65 -1.27 10.19 2.47
CA MET A 65 -0.61 11.26 3.23
C MET A 65 -0.60 10.99 4.75
N GLY A 66 -0.51 9.74 5.12
CA GLY A 66 -0.50 9.33 6.52
C GLY A 66 -1.78 9.71 7.24
N GLY A 67 -1.65 10.30 8.40
CA GLY A 67 -2.79 10.78 9.19
C GLY A 67 -3.52 11.98 8.59
N LEU A 68 -2.98 12.60 7.52
CA LEU A 68 -3.64 13.70 6.82
C LEU A 68 -4.73 13.22 5.86
N GLY A 69 -4.72 11.95 5.45
CA GLY A 69 -5.74 11.39 4.60
C GLY A 69 -5.22 10.77 3.31
N PHE A 70 -6.15 10.39 2.47
CA PHE A 70 -5.90 9.86 1.13
C PHE A 70 -6.45 10.83 0.09
N TYR A 71 -5.64 11.15 -0.92
CA TYR A 71 -5.89 12.25 -1.84
C TYR A 71 -5.87 11.83 -3.30
N ALA A 72 -6.71 12.48 -4.11
CA ALA A 72 -6.65 12.47 -5.56
C ALA A 72 -6.07 13.80 -6.07
N PHE A 73 -5.23 13.71 -7.10
CA PHE A 73 -4.55 14.84 -7.73
C PHE A 73 -4.78 14.87 -9.24
N ASP A 74 -4.98 16.06 -9.80
CA ASP A 74 -4.84 16.31 -11.24
C ASP A 74 -3.37 16.58 -11.55
N LEU A 75 -2.78 15.72 -12.33
CA LEU A 75 -1.39 15.77 -12.79
C LEU A 75 -1.31 16.04 -14.30
N SER A 76 -2.38 16.53 -14.92
CA SER A 76 -2.40 16.88 -16.35
C SER A 76 -1.29 17.87 -16.72
N ASN A 77 -0.93 18.73 -15.77
CA ASN A 77 0.25 19.59 -15.85
C ASN A 77 1.14 19.31 -14.63
N PRO A 78 2.20 18.50 -14.77
CA PRO A 78 3.10 18.19 -13.66
C PRO A 78 3.79 19.40 -13.03
N ALA A 79 3.91 20.52 -13.74
CA ALA A 79 4.45 21.76 -13.18
C ALA A 79 3.43 22.51 -12.30
N ARG A 80 2.16 22.13 -12.36
CA ARG A 80 1.07 22.74 -11.59
C ARG A 80 0.07 21.68 -11.13
N PRO A 81 0.49 20.71 -10.30
CA PRO A 81 -0.39 19.68 -9.78
C PRO A 81 -1.51 20.31 -8.95
N LYS A 82 -2.72 19.75 -9.03
CA LYS A 82 -3.87 20.25 -8.28
C LYS A 82 -4.46 19.13 -7.42
N MET A 83 -4.77 19.42 -6.19
CA MET A 83 -5.58 18.55 -5.35
C MET A 83 -7.04 18.59 -5.86
N LEU A 84 -7.63 17.41 -6.08
CA LEU A 84 -9.01 17.26 -6.54
C LEU A 84 -9.96 17.01 -5.36
N GLY A 85 -9.63 16.02 -4.54
CA GLY A 85 -10.42 15.61 -3.40
C GLY A 85 -9.65 14.74 -2.44
N ASN A 86 -10.26 14.48 -1.30
CA ASN A 86 -9.68 13.62 -0.29
C ASN A 86 -10.73 12.82 0.46
N VAL A 87 -10.27 11.78 1.15
CA VAL A 87 -11.02 11.07 2.17
C VAL A 87 -10.11 10.82 3.38
N ASN A 88 -10.69 10.87 4.57
CA ASN A 88 -10.01 10.57 5.82
C ASN A 88 -10.84 9.61 6.67
N THR A 89 -10.22 8.98 7.63
CA THR A 89 -10.86 8.12 8.64
C THR A 89 -10.63 8.71 10.03
N PRO A 90 -11.44 8.31 11.02
CA PRO A 90 -11.18 8.71 12.40
C PRO A 90 -9.73 8.41 12.81
N PRO A 91 -9.11 9.28 13.58
CA PRO A 91 -7.73 9.11 14.03
C PRO A 91 -7.53 7.86 14.88
N SER A 92 -6.38 7.22 14.71
CA SER A 92 -5.90 6.22 15.66
C SER A 92 -4.69 6.72 16.45
N TYR A 93 -4.46 6.17 17.63
CA TYR A 93 -3.39 6.62 18.52
C TYR A 93 -1.99 6.26 18.04
N ALA A 94 -1.86 5.24 17.22
CA ALA A 94 -0.56 4.74 16.76
C ALA A 94 -0.63 4.31 15.31
N GLY A 95 0.53 4.24 14.67
CA GLY A 95 0.67 3.91 13.27
C GLY A 95 0.16 5.00 12.35
N THR A 96 -0.17 4.65 11.14
CA THR A 96 -0.71 5.58 10.15
C THR A 96 -1.95 4.99 9.49
N GLU A 97 -2.92 5.81 9.18
CA GLU A 97 -4.18 5.39 8.57
C GLU A 97 -4.03 5.17 7.07
N PHE A 98 -3.14 5.93 6.42
CA PHE A 98 -2.93 5.87 4.98
C PHE A 98 -1.43 5.86 4.67
N ASP A 99 -0.90 4.70 4.28
CA ASP A 99 0.53 4.51 3.97
C ASP A 99 0.79 4.41 2.47
N ASN A 100 -0.06 3.70 1.75
CA ASN A 100 0.17 3.33 0.36
C ASN A 100 -1.10 3.48 -0.47
N ALA A 101 -0.95 3.46 -1.81
CA ALA A 101 -2.07 3.39 -2.74
C ALA A 101 -1.85 2.24 -3.73
N ASP A 102 -2.88 1.44 -3.96
CA ASP A 102 -2.94 0.50 -5.08
C ASP A 102 -3.98 0.99 -6.08
N VAL A 103 -3.53 1.30 -7.27
CA VAL A 103 -4.35 1.84 -8.35
C VAL A 103 -4.66 0.81 -9.44
N SER A 104 -4.30 -0.45 -9.20
CA SER A 104 -4.34 -1.54 -10.18
C SER A 104 -5.71 -1.79 -10.79
N GLN A 105 -6.77 -1.50 -10.05
CA GLN A 105 -8.13 -1.75 -10.47
C GLN A 105 -8.87 -0.49 -10.92
N TYR A 106 -8.24 0.70 -10.83
CA TYR A 106 -8.92 1.97 -11.07
C TYR A 106 -9.47 2.10 -12.49
N GLU A 107 -8.68 1.82 -13.52
CA GLU A 107 -9.09 1.96 -14.92
C GLU A 107 -10.33 1.10 -15.26
N ARG A 108 -10.48 -0.04 -14.57
CA ARG A 108 -11.62 -0.94 -14.78
C ARG A 108 -12.84 -0.56 -13.94
N THR A 109 -12.61 -0.12 -12.71
CA THR A 109 -13.70 -0.06 -11.71
C THR A 109 -13.94 1.34 -11.16
N GLY A 110 -12.98 2.26 -11.27
CA GLY A 110 -12.99 3.54 -10.58
C GLY A 110 -12.71 3.41 -9.07
N TYR A 111 -12.25 2.24 -8.60
CA TYR A 111 -11.88 2.04 -7.19
C TYR A 111 -10.36 1.94 -7.05
N VAL A 112 -9.88 2.47 -5.94
CA VAL A 112 -8.48 2.37 -5.51
C VAL A 112 -8.42 1.79 -4.10
N PHE A 113 -7.27 1.20 -3.74
CA PHE A 113 -7.07 0.65 -2.41
C PHE A 113 -5.99 1.44 -1.70
N THR A 114 -6.19 1.66 -0.42
CA THR A 114 -5.21 2.31 0.45
C THR A 114 -5.18 1.61 1.79
N ASN A 115 -4.05 1.54 2.43
CA ASN A 115 -3.91 0.80 3.68
C ASN A 115 -3.27 1.63 4.77
N GLY A 116 -3.64 1.31 6.01
CA GLY A 116 -2.90 1.73 7.18
C GLY A 116 -1.57 0.99 7.31
N TYR A 117 -0.71 1.49 8.17
CA TYR A 117 0.59 0.92 8.46
C TYR A 117 0.78 0.74 9.97
N PRO A 118 0.97 -0.51 10.45
CA PRO A 118 1.26 -0.75 11.86
C PRO A 118 2.70 -0.33 12.19
N MET A 119 2.87 0.41 13.28
CA MET A 119 4.17 0.88 13.77
C MET A 119 4.65 0.05 14.96
N ASN A 120 3.73 -0.45 15.78
CA ASN A 120 4.07 -1.21 16.97
C ASN A 120 3.99 -2.71 16.70
N ARG A 121 4.85 -3.45 17.40
CA ARG A 121 4.88 -4.92 17.38
C ARG A 121 3.80 -5.49 18.31
N ASP A 122 3.56 -6.78 18.13
CA ASP A 122 2.78 -7.60 19.08
C ASP A 122 1.37 -7.07 19.34
N CYS A 123 0.76 -6.43 18.33
CA CYS A 123 -0.61 -5.87 18.38
C CYS A 123 -0.83 -4.78 19.44
N TYR A 124 0.20 -4.07 19.86
CA TYR A 124 0.08 -2.96 20.82
C TYR A 124 -0.49 -1.66 20.22
N GLU A 125 -1.21 -1.77 19.13
CA GLU A 125 -1.92 -0.65 18.51
C GLU A 125 -3.24 -1.10 17.87
N PRO A 126 -4.17 -0.17 17.59
CA PRO A 126 -5.39 -0.51 16.87
C PRO A 126 -5.05 -1.11 15.49
N TYR A 127 -5.78 -2.17 15.14
CA TYR A 127 -5.58 -2.85 13.86
C TYR A 127 -5.75 -1.90 12.69
N LYS A 128 -4.85 -2.00 11.73
CA LYS A 128 -4.91 -1.25 10.48
C LYS A 128 -5.70 -2.03 9.44
N ASP A 129 -6.44 -1.31 8.63
CA ASP A 129 -7.28 -1.88 7.57
C ASP A 129 -6.72 -1.50 6.19
N ILE A 130 -7.20 -2.21 5.18
CA ILE A 130 -7.08 -1.83 3.79
C ILE A 130 -8.46 -1.30 3.37
N PHE A 131 -8.50 -0.03 2.99
CA PHE A 131 -9.73 0.63 2.56
C PHE A 131 -9.91 0.52 1.05
N VAL A 132 -11.14 0.24 0.66
CA VAL A 132 -11.60 0.34 -0.73
C VAL A 132 -12.20 1.73 -0.90
N VAL A 133 -11.58 2.55 -1.72
CA VAL A 133 -12.01 3.93 -1.96
C VAL A 133 -12.70 4.01 -3.31
N ASP A 134 -13.96 4.44 -3.32
CA ASP A 134 -14.68 4.85 -4.52
C ASP A 134 -14.09 6.18 -5.01
N ALA A 135 -13.41 6.13 -6.14
CA ALA A 135 -12.75 7.25 -6.78
C ALA A 135 -13.29 7.51 -8.20
N ARG A 136 -14.50 7.01 -8.51
CA ARG A 136 -15.18 7.29 -9.79
C ARG A 136 -15.40 8.78 -10.01
N ASP A 137 -15.56 9.53 -8.93
CA ASP A 137 -15.45 10.97 -8.90
C ASP A 137 -14.26 11.37 -8.03
N PRO A 138 -13.08 11.68 -8.61
CA PRO A 138 -11.89 12.01 -7.85
C PRO A 138 -12.01 13.27 -6.96
N ALA A 139 -13.00 14.11 -7.21
CA ALA A 139 -13.29 15.27 -6.36
C ALA A 139 -14.09 14.88 -5.09
N ARG A 140 -14.67 13.67 -5.05
CA ARG A 140 -15.55 13.22 -3.96
C ARG A 140 -15.23 11.78 -3.55
N LEU A 141 -14.01 11.55 -3.12
CA LEU A 141 -13.56 10.24 -2.64
C LEU A 141 -14.40 9.76 -1.46
N LYS A 142 -14.71 8.46 -1.43
CA LYS A 142 -15.47 7.82 -0.33
C LYS A 142 -14.89 6.46 0.00
N VAL A 143 -14.79 6.12 1.29
CA VAL A 143 -14.57 4.75 1.71
C VAL A 143 -15.83 3.95 1.41
N ALA A 144 -15.74 3.00 0.49
CA ALA A 144 -16.85 2.15 0.07
C ALA A 144 -16.90 0.84 0.86
N ALA A 145 -15.74 0.27 1.17
CA ALA A 145 -15.60 -1.00 1.89
C ALA A 145 -14.22 -1.09 2.56
N LYS A 146 -13.98 -2.19 3.25
CA LYS A 146 -12.65 -2.63 3.70
C LYS A 146 -12.38 -4.01 3.14
N LEU A 147 -11.12 -4.30 2.80
CA LEU A 147 -10.73 -5.68 2.54
C LEU A 147 -10.83 -6.47 3.85
N PRO A 148 -11.27 -7.74 3.81
CA PRO A 148 -11.33 -8.59 4.99
C PRO A 148 -9.95 -8.72 5.65
N ARG A 149 -9.92 -8.71 6.98
CA ARG A 149 -8.69 -9.02 7.70
C ARG A 149 -8.34 -10.49 7.55
N PRO A 150 -7.04 -10.85 7.60
CA PRO A 150 -6.61 -12.25 7.57
C PRO A 150 -7.30 -13.08 8.65
N GLU A 151 -7.75 -14.26 8.27
CA GLU A 151 -8.31 -15.26 9.18
C GLU A 151 -7.24 -16.26 9.58
N ILE A 152 -7.39 -16.86 10.78
CA ILE A 152 -6.51 -17.91 11.24
C ILE A 152 -6.78 -19.17 10.42
N PRO A 153 -5.77 -19.75 9.76
CA PRO A 153 -5.97 -20.97 8.98
C PRO A 153 -6.43 -22.16 9.84
N PRO A 154 -7.28 -23.02 9.32
CA PRO A 154 -7.61 -24.28 9.99
C PRO A 154 -6.35 -25.07 10.34
N GLY A 155 -6.25 -25.55 11.58
CA GLY A 155 -5.12 -26.32 12.06
C GLY A 155 -3.84 -25.52 12.37
N ALA A 156 -3.90 -24.19 12.31
CA ALA A 156 -2.76 -23.36 12.72
C ALA A 156 -2.40 -23.60 14.20
N PRO A 157 -1.10 -23.61 14.57
CA PRO A 157 -0.67 -23.80 15.95
C PRO A 157 -0.85 -22.53 16.83
N PHE A 158 -1.63 -21.58 16.39
CA PHE A 158 -1.94 -20.33 17.08
C PHE A 158 -3.41 -19.93 16.84
N THR A 159 -3.99 -19.19 17.78
CA THR A 159 -5.39 -18.72 17.74
C THR A 159 -5.49 -17.22 17.44
N SER A 160 -4.36 -16.53 17.37
CA SER A 160 -4.26 -15.11 17.00
C SER A 160 -2.91 -14.86 16.33
N PHE A 161 -2.90 -14.00 15.32
CA PHE A 161 -1.64 -13.55 14.71
C PHE A 161 -0.76 -12.78 15.68
N CYS A 162 -1.33 -12.17 16.73
CA CYS A 162 -0.56 -11.50 17.79
C CYS A 162 0.36 -12.46 18.55
N GLN A 163 0.00 -13.74 18.64
CA GLN A 163 0.82 -14.78 19.30
C GLN A 163 2.08 -15.12 18.49
N ARG A 164 2.13 -14.74 17.21
CA ARG A 164 3.30 -14.99 16.35
C ARG A 164 4.41 -13.97 16.58
N GLY A 165 4.13 -12.89 17.32
CA GLY A 165 5.04 -11.76 17.47
C GLY A 165 5.14 -10.89 16.21
N GLY A 166 5.88 -9.80 16.31
CA GLY A 166 6.06 -8.85 15.22
C GLY A 166 4.82 -8.00 14.93
N ASN A 167 4.78 -7.38 13.76
CA ASN A 167 3.68 -6.51 13.39
C ASN A 167 2.51 -7.32 12.80
N PHE A 168 1.29 -6.90 13.09
CA PHE A 168 0.07 -7.39 12.46
C PHE A 168 -0.65 -6.24 11.76
N GLY A 169 -0.74 -6.31 10.46
CA GLY A 169 -1.43 -5.32 9.64
C GLY A 169 -0.91 -5.32 8.21
N PRO A 170 -1.62 -4.62 7.31
CA PRO A 170 -1.20 -4.51 5.93
C PRO A 170 0.07 -3.65 5.83
N LYS A 171 0.92 -3.99 4.87
CA LYS A 171 2.11 -3.18 4.59
C LYS A 171 2.06 -2.59 3.19
N ARG A 172 1.98 -3.40 2.18
CA ARG A 172 1.94 -2.96 0.79
C ARG A 172 1.16 -3.91 -0.10
N ALA A 173 0.43 -3.32 -1.05
CA ALA A 173 0.16 -3.97 -2.31
C ALA A 173 1.43 -3.99 -3.18
N ASN A 174 1.30 -4.39 -4.40
CA ASN A 174 2.41 -4.39 -5.34
C ASN A 174 3.07 -3.01 -5.48
N ALA A 175 4.38 -3.03 -5.68
CA ALA A 175 5.12 -1.84 -6.03
C ALA A 175 4.80 -1.38 -7.47
N ILE A 176 5.25 -0.17 -7.81
CA ILE A 176 5.11 0.44 -9.12
C ILE A 176 5.81 -0.42 -10.20
N GLY A 177 5.22 -0.45 -11.39
CA GLY A 177 5.90 -1.00 -12.57
C GLY A 177 5.98 -2.53 -12.61
N GLN A 178 4.92 -3.20 -12.22
CA GLN A 178 4.85 -4.65 -12.25
C GLN A 178 4.97 -5.20 -13.68
N PRO A 179 5.84 -6.17 -13.94
CA PRO A 179 5.89 -6.85 -15.23
C PRO A 179 4.55 -7.49 -15.58
N GLY A 180 4.10 -7.33 -16.82
CA GLY A 180 2.80 -7.86 -17.28
C GLY A 180 1.57 -7.07 -16.85
N GLY A 181 1.77 -5.89 -16.24
CA GLY A 181 0.69 -5.01 -15.81
C GLY A 181 -0.05 -5.51 -14.56
N TRP A 182 -1.37 -5.49 -14.59
CA TRP A 182 -2.22 -5.83 -13.46
C TRP A 182 -3.16 -7.00 -13.78
N ARG A 183 -3.36 -7.91 -12.83
CA ARG A 183 -4.39 -8.92 -12.95
C ARG A 183 -5.75 -8.33 -12.52
N GLN A 184 -6.69 -8.35 -13.44
CA GLN A 184 -8.05 -7.84 -13.20
C GLN A 184 -8.74 -8.61 -12.08
N GLY A 185 -9.24 -7.88 -11.09
CA GLY A 185 -10.01 -8.44 -9.98
C GLY A 185 -9.20 -9.20 -8.92
N ILE A 186 -7.87 -9.24 -9.01
CA ILE A 186 -7.00 -9.88 -8.02
C ILE A 186 -5.99 -8.87 -7.50
N VAL A 187 -5.90 -8.74 -6.17
CA VAL A 187 -4.96 -7.83 -5.50
C VAL A 187 -4.23 -8.56 -4.38
N PRO A 188 -2.94 -8.86 -4.54
CA PRO A 188 -2.10 -9.35 -3.47
C PRO A 188 -1.66 -8.23 -2.53
N TYR A 189 -1.57 -8.53 -1.22
CA TYR A 189 -1.04 -7.63 -0.19
C TYR A 189 -0.06 -8.35 0.72
N SER A 190 1.02 -7.69 1.11
CA SER A 190 1.84 -8.12 2.24
C SER A 190 1.16 -7.70 3.55
N PHE A 191 1.15 -8.62 4.53
CA PHE A 191 0.44 -8.43 5.80
C PHE A 191 1.30 -8.88 6.99
N TYR A 192 2.59 -8.56 6.97
CA TYR A 192 3.58 -8.92 7.99
C TYR A 192 3.45 -10.37 8.48
N ASN A 193 3.18 -10.59 9.80
CA ASN A 193 3.08 -11.91 10.39
C ASN A 193 1.88 -12.75 9.91
N ALA A 194 0.93 -12.14 9.21
CA ALA A 194 -0.12 -12.85 8.48
C ALA A 194 0.25 -13.14 7.01
N GLY A 195 1.49 -12.85 6.60
CA GLY A 195 2.05 -13.27 5.31
C GLY A 195 1.57 -12.48 4.11
N VAL A 196 1.32 -13.18 3.01
CA VAL A 196 0.67 -12.65 1.80
C VAL A 196 -0.81 -12.97 1.86
N GLN A 197 -1.64 -11.98 1.62
CA GLN A 197 -3.08 -12.14 1.44
C GLN A 197 -3.44 -11.80 0.00
N ILE A 198 -4.25 -12.63 -0.64
CA ILE A 198 -4.70 -12.44 -2.02
C ILE A 198 -6.20 -12.21 -1.99
N TYR A 199 -6.62 -11.06 -2.49
CA TYR A 199 -8.02 -10.66 -2.47
C TYR A 199 -8.66 -10.79 -3.85
N ASP A 200 -9.88 -11.35 -3.89
CA ASP A 200 -10.79 -11.20 -5.03
C ASP A 200 -11.55 -9.88 -4.85
N VAL A 201 -11.32 -8.97 -5.79
CA VAL A 201 -11.91 -7.64 -5.84
C VAL A 201 -12.67 -7.41 -7.15
N LYS A 202 -13.17 -8.49 -7.79
CA LYS A 202 -14.04 -8.37 -8.97
C LYS A 202 -15.25 -7.49 -8.67
N ASN A 203 -15.80 -7.63 -7.47
CA ASN A 203 -16.73 -6.67 -6.89
C ASN A 203 -16.04 -5.91 -5.76
N PRO A 204 -15.53 -4.69 -6.00
CA PRO A 204 -14.79 -3.95 -4.98
C PRO A 204 -15.62 -3.56 -3.74
N ALA A 205 -16.95 -3.53 -3.86
CA ALA A 205 -17.83 -3.25 -2.73
C ALA A 205 -18.02 -4.48 -1.80
N GLN A 206 -17.69 -5.68 -2.26
CA GLN A 206 -17.80 -6.94 -1.53
C GLN A 206 -16.55 -7.81 -1.74
N PRO A 207 -15.37 -7.32 -1.33
CA PRO A 207 -14.13 -8.05 -1.50
C PRO A 207 -14.06 -9.29 -0.60
N THR A 208 -13.35 -10.33 -1.06
CA THR A 208 -13.14 -11.56 -0.29
C THR A 208 -11.67 -11.97 -0.30
N ILE A 209 -11.25 -12.77 0.68
CA ILE A 209 -9.93 -13.43 0.64
C ILE A 209 -10.05 -14.62 -0.30
N ALA A 210 -9.24 -14.63 -1.36
CA ALA A 210 -9.20 -15.71 -2.35
C ALA A 210 -8.06 -16.70 -2.11
N GLY A 211 -7.04 -16.28 -1.35
CA GLY A 211 -5.92 -17.12 -1.00
C GLY A 211 -4.94 -16.42 -0.07
N TYR A 212 -4.03 -17.20 0.50
CA TYR A 212 -2.99 -16.67 1.40
C TYR A 212 -1.75 -17.54 1.39
N PHE A 213 -0.63 -16.97 1.81
CA PHE A 213 0.60 -17.68 2.15
C PHE A 213 1.16 -17.10 3.45
N ILE A 214 1.31 -17.93 4.46
CA ILE A 214 1.81 -17.54 5.79
C ILE A 214 3.13 -18.28 6.03
N PRO A 215 4.29 -17.61 5.83
CA PRO A 215 5.60 -18.24 6.04
C PRO A 215 5.85 -18.50 7.53
N PRO A 216 6.77 -19.42 7.88
CA PRO A 216 7.38 -19.41 9.20
C PRO A 216 7.93 -18.03 9.53
N LEU A 217 7.97 -17.67 10.80
CA LEU A 217 8.65 -16.44 11.23
C LEU A 217 10.10 -16.76 11.60
N ALA A 218 11.00 -15.85 11.24
CA ALA A 218 12.39 -15.96 11.65
C ALA A 218 12.53 -15.92 13.18
N ASP A 219 13.54 -16.61 13.69
CA ASP A 219 13.90 -16.58 15.11
C ASP A 219 14.44 -15.19 15.48
N GLU A 220 13.84 -14.54 16.48
CA GLU A 220 14.24 -13.20 16.92
C GLU A 220 15.69 -13.12 17.38
N THR A 221 16.22 -14.22 17.92
CA THR A 221 17.61 -14.27 18.39
C THR A 221 18.63 -14.15 17.26
N GLN A 222 18.18 -14.40 16.01
CA GLN A 222 19.01 -14.35 14.82
C GLN A 222 18.80 -13.09 13.99
N LEU A 223 17.85 -12.26 14.37
CA LEU A 223 17.56 -11.00 13.65
C LEU A 223 18.33 -9.84 14.26
N PRO A 224 18.79 -8.90 13.44
CA PRO A 224 19.35 -7.64 13.94
C PRO A 224 18.33 -6.91 14.83
N SER A 225 18.81 -6.28 15.90
CA SER A 225 17.96 -5.58 16.89
C SER A 225 17.09 -4.45 16.31
N TYR A 226 17.45 -3.94 15.13
CA TYR A 226 16.72 -2.91 14.41
C TYR A 226 15.67 -3.44 13.43
N THR A 227 15.48 -4.77 13.34
CA THR A 227 14.50 -5.34 12.40
C THR A 227 13.09 -4.91 12.76
N LEU A 228 12.48 -4.16 11.85
CA LEU A 228 11.12 -3.63 11.99
C LEU A 228 10.09 -4.64 11.47
N GLY A 229 9.57 -5.45 12.34
CA GLY A 229 8.48 -6.37 12.00
C GLY A 229 8.97 -7.74 11.55
N LYS A 230 8.11 -8.72 11.73
CA LYS A 230 8.30 -10.11 11.31
C LYS A 230 7.30 -10.49 10.24
N GLY A 231 7.73 -11.37 9.35
CA GLY A 231 6.91 -11.91 8.28
C GLY A 231 7.06 -11.14 6.96
N VAL A 232 6.03 -11.11 6.16
CA VAL A 232 6.11 -10.53 4.81
C VAL A 232 5.96 -9.02 4.87
N PHE A 233 7.06 -8.29 4.71
CA PHE A 233 7.05 -6.81 4.72
C PHE A 233 6.92 -6.19 3.33
N ALA A 234 7.17 -6.95 2.25
CA ALA A 234 6.99 -6.49 0.87
C ALA A 234 6.61 -7.66 -0.04
N ILE A 235 5.93 -7.33 -1.12
CA ILE A 235 5.67 -8.25 -2.23
C ILE A 235 6.04 -7.58 -3.55
N TYR A 236 6.36 -8.40 -4.54
CA TYR A 236 6.53 -8.01 -5.92
C TYR A 236 5.92 -9.08 -6.81
N THR A 237 4.96 -8.70 -7.65
CA THR A 237 4.28 -9.65 -8.51
C THR A 237 4.72 -9.47 -9.96
N GLU A 238 5.21 -10.54 -10.56
CA GLU A 238 5.49 -10.64 -12.00
C GLU A 238 4.25 -11.25 -12.65
N TYR A 239 3.36 -10.40 -13.14
CA TYR A 239 2.12 -10.85 -13.75
C TYR A 239 2.32 -11.52 -15.12
N ASP A 240 3.41 -11.23 -15.80
CA ASP A 240 3.82 -11.91 -17.03
C ASP A 240 4.35 -13.32 -16.76
N ARG A 241 4.82 -13.60 -15.55
CA ARG A 241 5.32 -14.90 -15.12
C ARG A 241 4.41 -15.61 -14.11
N ASN A 242 3.34 -14.99 -13.68
CA ASN A 242 2.41 -15.50 -12.66
C ASN A 242 3.11 -15.86 -11.33
N ILE A 243 4.10 -15.07 -10.92
CA ILE A 243 4.90 -15.29 -9.71
C ILE A 243 4.69 -14.12 -8.76
N ILE A 244 4.45 -14.42 -7.48
CA ILE A 244 4.50 -13.43 -6.39
C ILE A 244 5.78 -13.68 -5.60
N TRP A 245 6.66 -12.71 -5.55
CA TRP A 245 7.79 -12.69 -4.64
C TRP A 245 7.34 -12.10 -3.31
N ALA A 246 7.55 -12.84 -2.22
CA ALA A 246 7.27 -12.40 -0.87
C ALA A 246 8.59 -12.25 -0.11
N PHE A 247 8.86 -11.05 0.40
CA PHE A 247 10.11 -10.72 1.08
C PHE A 247 9.89 -10.72 2.59
N THR A 248 10.74 -11.46 3.28
CA THR A 248 10.76 -11.61 4.73
C THR A 248 12.13 -11.22 5.27
N GLU A 249 12.30 -11.22 6.58
CA GLU A 249 13.57 -10.88 7.23
C GLU A 249 14.68 -11.86 6.88
N ASP A 250 14.33 -13.11 6.62
CA ASP A 250 15.27 -14.22 6.37
C ASP A 250 15.39 -14.61 4.90
N GLY A 251 14.70 -13.92 4.00
CA GLY A 251 14.82 -14.17 2.57
C GLY A 251 13.60 -13.81 1.73
N ALA A 252 13.47 -14.49 0.59
CA ALA A 252 12.39 -14.30 -0.35
C ALA A 252 11.77 -15.64 -0.75
N TYR A 253 10.45 -15.66 -0.85
CA TYR A 253 9.69 -16.80 -1.36
C TYR A 253 9.15 -16.47 -2.75
N ALA A 254 9.33 -17.40 -3.70
CA ALA A 254 8.67 -17.36 -4.99
C ALA A 254 7.38 -18.19 -4.89
N LEU A 255 6.24 -17.53 -5.02
CA LEU A 255 4.93 -18.15 -4.86
C LEU A 255 4.21 -18.23 -6.20
N SER A 256 3.50 -19.33 -6.42
CA SER A 256 2.54 -19.48 -7.50
C SER A 256 1.14 -19.68 -6.94
N THR A 257 0.14 -19.30 -7.73
CA THR A 257 -1.27 -19.49 -7.37
C THR A 257 -2.13 -19.64 -8.62
N PRO A 258 -3.11 -20.55 -8.62
CA PRO A 258 -4.07 -20.68 -9.74
C PRO A 258 -4.81 -19.38 -10.06
N LEU A 259 -4.90 -18.45 -9.10
CA LEU A 259 -5.52 -17.12 -9.30
C LEU A 259 -4.77 -16.26 -10.32
N LEU A 260 -3.48 -16.47 -10.48
CA LEU A 260 -2.64 -15.79 -11.48
C LEU A 260 -2.45 -16.63 -12.74
N GLY A 261 -2.64 -17.94 -12.69
CA GLY A 261 -2.36 -18.90 -13.74
C GLY A 261 -1.08 -19.70 -13.50
N GLU A 262 -0.70 -20.55 -14.45
CA GLU A 262 0.51 -21.38 -14.37
C GLU A 262 1.77 -20.50 -14.38
N PRO A 263 2.76 -20.76 -13.50
CA PRO A 263 3.98 -19.98 -13.45
C PRO A 263 4.83 -20.24 -14.70
N VAL A 264 5.31 -19.16 -15.31
CA VAL A 264 6.22 -19.23 -16.46
C VAL A 264 7.66 -19.28 -15.95
N LEU A 265 8.13 -20.48 -15.67
CA LEU A 265 9.49 -20.74 -15.20
C LEU A 265 10.45 -20.78 -16.39
N GLY A 266 11.63 -20.20 -16.24
CA GLY A 266 12.67 -20.21 -17.27
C GLY A 266 12.48 -19.24 -18.44
N ALA A 267 11.44 -18.41 -18.44
CA ALA A 267 11.39 -17.30 -19.38
C ALA A 267 12.51 -16.30 -19.05
N PRO A 268 13.31 -15.87 -20.05
CA PRO A 268 14.30 -14.83 -19.80
C PRO A 268 13.57 -13.57 -19.31
N ALA A 269 14.09 -12.97 -18.24
CA ALA A 269 13.61 -11.66 -17.81
C ALA A 269 13.62 -10.73 -19.03
N LYS A 270 12.48 -10.09 -19.32
CA LYS A 270 12.47 -9.09 -20.37
C LYS A 270 13.50 -8.03 -20.00
N PRO A 271 14.44 -7.71 -20.92
CA PRO A 271 15.42 -6.68 -20.62
C PRO A 271 14.68 -5.42 -20.18
N TRP A 272 15.13 -4.83 -19.10
CA TRP A 272 14.67 -3.50 -18.73
C TRP A 272 14.81 -2.59 -19.95
N PRO A 273 13.77 -1.86 -20.37
CA PRO A 273 13.88 -1.00 -21.55
C PRO A 273 15.06 -0.05 -21.33
N ARG A 274 16.10 -0.24 -22.11
CA ARG A 274 17.19 0.75 -22.15
C ARG A 274 16.60 2.01 -22.77
N ARG A 275 16.56 3.06 -22.01
CA ARG A 275 16.24 4.41 -22.51
C ARG A 275 17.42 4.97 -23.28
#